data_7740f37d7fcbf87d92c37f0d871a68da
#
_entry.id   7740f37d7fcbf87d92c37f0d871a68da
#
_cell.length_a   1.000
_cell.length_b   1.000
_cell.length_c   1.000
_cell.angle_alpha   90.00
_cell.angle_beta   90.00
_cell.angle_gamma   90.00
#
_symmetry.space_group_name_H-M   'P 1'
#
loop_
_entity.id
_entity.type
_entity.pdbx_description
1 polymer ?
#
loop_
_entity_poly.entity_id
_entity_poly.type
_entity_poly.pdbx_seq_one_letter_code
_entity_poly.pdbx_strand_id
1 'polypeptide(L)'
;MKHQNPLAYLVGLEGTALLRSFTGEHDREFVDARIGEIRRLLDDETLADAAVDVAPVGTVDGYQIWSRTYDGPNSAFDFDEPVVGEILDGMPTGVALDAACGTGRMTALLAERGHRTVGVDSSADMLARARERVPAGEFLLGDLRRLPVADDAMDLVVCSLALTHVPDLGPVMAEFARVLRPGGHLVTSDIHPECVARGSIPSVRLADGRPGQLETYRHPVGDYLRAALTVGLQVRRCEEPEERAGGGTGAQDPPRKLTIDLGPWEDWPWCLMDLVPEAAVAANAGVPVEIIWHFQLAET
;
A
#
# COMPACT_ATOMS: atom_id res chain seq x y z
N MET A 1 5.72 9.51 -19.82
CA MET A 1 4.98 10.36 -18.86
C MET A 1 3.56 9.83 -18.76
N LYS A 2 2.97 9.79 -17.57
CA LYS A 2 1.56 9.47 -17.34
C LYS A 2 0.79 10.79 -17.33
N HIS A 3 -0.45 10.78 -17.80
CA HIS A 3 -1.35 11.93 -17.73
C HIS A 3 -2.37 11.70 -16.64
N GLN A 4 -2.40 12.53 -15.61
CA GLN A 4 -3.34 12.49 -14.50
C GLN A 4 -4.33 13.63 -14.62
N ASN A 5 -5.61 13.33 -14.58
CA ASN A 5 -6.68 14.31 -14.69
C ASN A 5 -7.65 14.16 -13.51
N PRO A 6 -7.72 15.14 -12.59
CA PRO A 6 -8.63 15.11 -11.45
C PRO A 6 -10.10 14.92 -11.85
N LEU A 7 -10.56 15.59 -12.91
CA LEU A 7 -11.91 15.42 -13.39
C LEU A 7 -12.20 13.96 -13.77
N ALA A 8 -11.26 13.31 -14.47
CA ALA A 8 -11.44 11.91 -14.87
C ALA A 8 -11.50 10.99 -13.65
N TYR A 9 -10.71 11.27 -12.60
CA TYR A 9 -10.74 10.52 -11.34
C TYR A 9 -12.09 10.68 -10.62
N LEU A 10 -12.59 11.92 -10.46
CA LEU A 10 -13.86 12.23 -9.81
C LEU A 10 -15.05 11.62 -10.54
N VAL A 11 -15.10 11.76 -11.86
CA VAL A 11 -16.14 11.12 -12.70
C VAL A 11 -16.04 9.58 -12.60
N GLY A 12 -14.83 9.03 -12.45
CA GLY A 12 -14.60 7.61 -12.22
C GLY A 12 -15.22 7.12 -10.91
N LEU A 13 -15.07 7.87 -9.82
CA LEU A 13 -15.70 7.57 -8.52
C LEU A 13 -17.24 7.62 -8.62
N GLU A 14 -17.79 8.69 -9.20
CA GLU A 14 -19.23 8.83 -9.44
C GLU A 14 -19.77 7.67 -10.29
N GLY A 15 -19.05 7.31 -11.37
CA GLY A 15 -19.42 6.19 -12.24
C GLY A 15 -19.39 4.85 -11.51
N THR A 16 -18.40 4.63 -10.63
CA THR A 16 -18.31 3.41 -9.82
C THR A 16 -19.44 3.33 -8.81
N ALA A 17 -19.78 4.44 -8.14
CA ALA A 17 -20.92 4.53 -7.24
C ALA A 17 -22.25 4.23 -7.97
N LEU A 18 -22.42 4.76 -9.20
CA LEU A 18 -23.58 4.48 -10.03
C LEU A 18 -23.65 3.01 -10.46
N LEU A 19 -22.53 2.34 -10.78
CA LEU A 19 -22.52 0.92 -11.12
C LEU A 19 -23.04 0.07 -9.95
N ARG A 20 -22.74 0.44 -8.72
CA ARG A 20 -23.22 -0.27 -7.52
C ARG A 20 -24.72 -0.15 -7.31
N SER A 21 -25.37 0.86 -7.86
CA SER A 21 -26.83 0.96 -7.82
C SER A 21 -27.54 -0.20 -8.54
N PHE A 22 -26.86 -0.87 -9.50
CA PHE A 22 -27.40 -2.06 -10.18
C PHE A 22 -27.40 -3.30 -9.28
N THR A 23 -26.68 -3.31 -8.17
CA THR A 23 -26.75 -4.36 -7.14
C THR A 23 -27.89 -4.15 -6.16
N GLY A 24 -28.60 -3.03 -6.25
CA GLY A 24 -29.70 -2.66 -5.36
C GLY A 24 -29.29 -1.99 -4.07
N GLU A 25 -28.02 -1.57 -3.95
CA GLU A 25 -27.48 -0.92 -2.75
C GLU A 25 -27.98 0.53 -2.57
N HIS A 26 -28.45 1.17 -3.65
CA HIS A 26 -28.82 2.58 -3.67
C HIS A 26 -30.19 2.81 -4.34
N ASP A 27 -30.90 3.82 -3.85
CA ASP A 27 -32.21 4.22 -4.33
C ASP A 27 -32.13 5.22 -5.52
N ARG A 28 -33.31 5.64 -6.00
CA ARG A 28 -33.43 6.60 -7.10
C ARG A 28 -32.83 7.96 -6.75
N GLU A 29 -33.00 8.43 -5.52
CA GLU A 29 -32.55 9.76 -5.09
C GLU A 29 -31.02 9.83 -5.13
N PHE A 30 -30.35 8.79 -4.67
CA PHE A 30 -28.90 8.65 -4.77
C PHE A 30 -28.44 8.67 -6.24
N VAL A 31 -29.08 7.88 -7.12
CA VAL A 31 -28.71 7.81 -8.54
C VAL A 31 -28.87 9.18 -9.22
N ASP A 32 -30.01 9.85 -8.99
CA ASP A 32 -30.28 11.17 -9.58
C ASP A 32 -29.27 12.22 -9.07
N ALA A 33 -28.89 12.17 -7.79
CA ALA A 33 -27.86 13.03 -7.20
C ALA A 33 -26.48 12.80 -7.84
N ARG A 34 -26.02 11.55 -7.99
CA ARG A 34 -24.73 11.23 -8.65
C ARG A 34 -24.69 11.70 -10.10
N ILE A 35 -25.77 11.51 -10.86
CA ILE A 35 -25.86 12.01 -12.24
C ILE A 35 -25.83 13.57 -12.27
N GLY A 36 -26.46 14.22 -11.30
CA GLY A 36 -26.40 15.68 -11.14
C GLY A 36 -24.99 16.17 -10.86
N GLU A 37 -24.27 15.46 -9.98
CA GLU A 37 -22.91 15.78 -9.60
C GLU A 37 -21.93 15.62 -10.77
N ILE A 38 -22.05 14.55 -11.57
CA ILE A 38 -21.25 14.38 -12.80
C ILE A 38 -21.43 15.60 -13.74
N ARG A 39 -22.66 16.07 -13.92
CA ARG A 39 -22.90 17.26 -14.78
C ARG A 39 -22.21 18.49 -14.21
N ARG A 40 -22.32 18.71 -12.91
CA ARG A 40 -21.64 19.81 -12.22
C ARG A 40 -20.13 19.75 -12.39
N LEU A 41 -19.52 18.57 -12.23
CA LEU A 41 -18.07 18.36 -12.39
C LEU A 41 -17.61 18.64 -13.82
N LEU A 42 -18.40 18.24 -14.83
CA LEU A 42 -18.10 18.45 -16.25
C LEU A 42 -18.16 19.92 -16.65
N ASP A 43 -19.00 20.72 -15.99
CA ASP A 43 -19.17 22.16 -16.25
C ASP A 43 -18.17 23.01 -15.44
N ASP A 44 -17.31 22.43 -14.61
CA ASP A 44 -16.37 23.15 -13.75
C ASP A 44 -15.08 23.50 -14.50
N GLU A 45 -14.87 24.80 -14.74
CA GLU A 45 -13.69 25.31 -15.47
C GLU A 45 -12.38 25.06 -14.72
N THR A 46 -12.39 25.00 -13.38
CA THR A 46 -11.18 24.74 -12.57
C THR A 46 -10.66 23.32 -12.80
N LEU A 47 -11.56 22.35 -12.95
CA LEU A 47 -11.20 20.95 -13.22
C LEU A 47 -10.75 20.73 -14.66
N ALA A 48 -11.26 21.52 -15.60
CA ALA A 48 -10.97 21.36 -17.04
C ALA A 48 -9.45 21.47 -17.32
N ASP A 49 -8.75 22.40 -16.64
CA ASP A 49 -7.34 22.71 -16.86
C ASP A 49 -6.42 22.11 -15.77
N ALA A 50 -6.95 21.29 -14.87
CA ALA A 50 -6.20 20.77 -13.70
C ALA A 50 -5.34 19.52 -14.00
N ALA A 51 -5.33 19.05 -15.23
CA ALA A 51 -4.56 17.87 -15.61
C ALA A 51 -3.05 18.12 -15.52
N VAL A 52 -2.31 17.10 -15.10
CA VAL A 52 -0.84 17.17 -14.95
C VAL A 52 -0.15 16.00 -15.66
N ASP A 53 1.01 16.27 -16.21
CA ASP A 53 1.92 15.24 -16.74
C ASP A 53 2.87 14.79 -15.64
N VAL A 54 2.92 13.49 -15.41
CA VAL A 54 3.60 12.87 -14.27
C VAL A 54 4.81 12.07 -14.72
N ALA A 55 5.96 12.32 -14.11
CA ALA A 55 7.17 11.56 -14.36
C ALA A 55 7.17 10.23 -13.59
N PRO A 56 7.60 9.10 -14.19
CA PRO A 56 7.86 7.89 -13.42
C PRO A 56 9.07 8.12 -12.50
N VAL A 57 8.99 7.61 -11.28
CA VAL A 57 10.04 7.69 -10.27
C VAL A 57 10.36 6.28 -9.78
N GLY A 58 11.64 5.91 -9.84
CA GLY A 58 12.08 4.63 -9.28
C GLY A 58 11.88 4.56 -7.77
N THR A 59 11.70 3.35 -7.25
CA THR A 59 11.39 3.12 -5.83
C THR A 59 12.42 3.76 -4.91
N VAL A 60 13.72 3.57 -5.16
CA VAL A 60 14.81 4.11 -4.31
C VAL A 60 14.75 5.64 -4.25
N ASP A 61 14.63 6.30 -5.40
CA ASP A 61 14.58 7.76 -5.47
C ASP A 61 13.31 8.32 -4.81
N GLY A 62 12.18 7.65 -5.00
CA GLY A 62 10.91 8.03 -4.39
C GLY A 62 10.93 7.94 -2.87
N TYR A 63 11.43 6.82 -2.33
CA TYR A 63 11.56 6.64 -0.89
C TYR A 63 12.67 7.51 -0.28
N GLN A 64 13.68 7.91 -1.03
CA GLN A 64 14.64 8.92 -0.57
C GLN A 64 13.94 10.27 -0.33
N ILE A 65 13.03 10.68 -1.22
CA ILE A 65 12.22 11.90 -1.04
C ILE A 65 11.35 11.75 0.21
N TRP A 66 10.68 10.62 0.37
CA TRP A 66 9.76 10.36 1.48
C TRP A 66 10.43 10.09 2.81
N SER A 67 11.67 9.64 2.83
CA SER A 67 12.35 9.23 4.06
C SER A 67 12.21 10.22 5.23
N ARG A 68 12.02 11.50 4.95
CA ARG A 68 11.89 12.56 5.97
C ARG A 68 10.51 12.63 6.60
N THR A 69 9.47 12.22 5.90
CA THR A 69 8.05 12.34 6.30
C THR A 69 7.33 10.99 6.39
N TYR A 70 8.00 9.90 6.02
CA TYR A 70 7.42 8.56 5.91
C TYR A 70 6.76 8.07 7.21
N ASP A 71 7.33 8.40 8.35
CA ASP A 71 6.82 8.04 9.67
C ASP A 71 5.70 8.98 10.19
N GLY A 72 5.23 9.91 9.36
CA GLY A 72 4.04 10.71 9.64
C GLY A 72 2.77 9.87 9.64
N PRO A 73 1.61 10.48 9.96
CA PRO A 73 0.33 9.78 9.90
C PRO A 73 0.14 9.11 8.53
N ASN A 74 -0.03 7.78 8.53
CA ASN A 74 -0.24 6.98 7.33
C ASN A 74 -1.24 5.88 7.67
N SER A 75 -2.44 5.99 7.11
CA SER A 75 -3.54 5.05 7.38
C SER A 75 -3.24 3.62 6.97
N ALA A 76 -2.33 3.38 6.02
CA ALA A 76 -1.93 2.02 5.65
C ALA A 76 -1.33 1.25 6.84
N PHE A 77 -0.60 1.93 7.74
CA PHE A 77 -0.02 1.27 8.93
C PHE A 77 -1.07 0.82 9.96
N ASP A 78 -2.27 1.42 9.91
CA ASP A 78 -3.37 1.07 10.81
C ASP A 78 -4.04 -0.26 10.44
N PHE A 79 -3.84 -0.76 9.21
CA PHE A 79 -4.43 -2.00 8.72
C PHE A 79 -3.50 -3.20 8.88
N ASP A 80 -2.22 -3.07 8.52
CA ASP A 80 -1.30 -4.20 8.54
C ASP A 80 -0.79 -4.56 9.93
N GLU A 81 -0.42 -3.57 10.76
CA GLU A 81 0.17 -3.83 12.08
C GLU A 81 -0.69 -4.71 13.00
N PRO A 82 -2.01 -4.49 13.14
CA PRO A 82 -2.83 -5.34 13.99
C PRO A 82 -2.89 -6.79 13.51
N VAL A 83 -3.06 -7.00 12.20
CA VAL A 83 -3.18 -8.35 11.62
C VAL A 83 -1.85 -9.07 11.62
N VAL A 84 -0.77 -8.40 11.21
CA VAL A 84 0.59 -8.95 11.27
C VAL A 84 0.94 -9.26 12.72
N GLY A 85 0.66 -8.35 13.66
CA GLY A 85 0.89 -8.55 15.09
C GLY A 85 0.19 -9.80 15.63
N GLU A 86 -1.09 -10.00 15.29
CA GLU A 86 -1.86 -11.19 15.68
C GLU A 86 -1.24 -12.48 15.12
N ILE A 87 -0.78 -12.46 13.85
CA ILE A 87 -0.10 -13.61 13.25
C ILE A 87 1.20 -13.92 14.00
N LEU A 88 1.99 -12.90 14.30
CA LEU A 88 3.27 -13.03 15.00
C LEU A 88 3.11 -13.53 16.45
N ASP A 89 2.06 -13.11 17.15
CA ASP A 89 1.77 -13.54 18.54
C ASP A 89 1.54 -15.05 18.64
N GLY A 90 1.16 -15.71 17.55
CA GLY A 90 1.00 -17.16 17.46
C GLY A 90 2.28 -17.93 17.12
N MET A 91 3.42 -17.26 16.92
CA MET A 91 4.67 -17.87 16.46
C MET A 91 5.74 -17.96 17.55
N PRO A 92 6.61 -18.98 17.53
CA PRO A 92 7.77 -19.03 18.41
C PRO A 92 8.78 -17.93 18.02
N THR A 93 9.46 -17.38 19.01
CA THR A 93 10.56 -16.43 18.77
C THR A 93 11.75 -17.10 18.10
N GLY A 94 12.41 -16.39 17.20
CA GLY A 94 13.55 -16.89 16.43
C GLY A 94 14.30 -15.75 15.74
N VAL A 95 15.00 -16.07 14.65
CA VAL A 95 15.66 -15.09 13.79
C VAL A 95 14.68 -14.62 12.72
N ALA A 96 14.37 -13.34 12.73
CA ALA A 96 13.39 -12.74 11.82
C ALA A 96 14.03 -11.74 10.86
N LEU A 97 13.70 -11.85 9.60
CA LEU A 97 14.08 -10.90 8.55
C LEU A 97 12.89 -9.95 8.30
N ASP A 98 13.15 -8.66 8.37
CA ASP A 98 12.28 -7.60 7.84
C ASP A 98 12.81 -7.22 6.46
N ALA A 99 12.17 -7.73 5.41
CA ALA A 99 12.57 -7.55 4.02
C ALA A 99 11.88 -6.32 3.43
N ALA A 100 12.66 -5.36 2.93
CA ALA A 100 12.28 -3.99 2.64
C ALA A 100 11.84 -3.26 3.93
N CYS A 101 12.71 -3.24 4.93
CA CYS A 101 12.39 -2.78 6.28
C CYS A 101 12.10 -1.28 6.39
N GLY A 102 12.40 -0.48 5.36
CA GLY A 102 12.20 0.96 5.38
C GLY A 102 12.84 1.62 6.60
N THR A 103 12.05 2.37 7.35
CA THR A 103 12.46 3.02 8.61
C THR A 103 12.46 2.10 9.84
N GLY A 104 12.22 0.79 9.64
CA GLY A 104 12.30 -0.22 10.71
C GLY A 104 11.01 -0.40 11.52
N ARG A 105 9.85 -0.05 10.99
CA ARG A 105 8.55 -0.19 11.66
C ARG A 105 8.26 -1.67 12.02
N MET A 106 8.31 -2.55 11.04
CA MET A 106 8.12 -4.00 11.27
C MET A 106 9.29 -4.61 12.03
N THR A 107 10.52 -4.11 11.84
CA THR A 107 11.69 -4.53 12.66
C THR A 107 11.44 -4.25 14.14
N ALA A 108 10.86 -3.10 14.51
CA ALA A 108 10.50 -2.77 15.89
C ALA A 108 9.44 -3.73 16.43
N LEU A 109 8.37 -3.98 15.65
CA LEU A 109 7.30 -4.92 16.00
C LEU A 109 7.82 -6.34 16.28
N LEU A 110 8.80 -6.80 15.49
CA LEU A 110 9.48 -8.09 15.67
C LEU A 110 10.38 -8.09 16.91
N ALA A 111 11.14 -7.02 17.13
CA ALA A 111 12.04 -6.90 18.30
C ALA A 111 11.26 -6.86 19.62
N GLU A 112 10.11 -6.19 19.68
CA GLU A 112 9.23 -6.14 20.84
C GLU A 112 8.69 -7.52 21.21
N ARG A 113 8.55 -8.43 20.23
CA ARG A 113 8.18 -9.83 20.43
C ARG A 113 9.34 -10.76 20.74
N GLY A 114 10.54 -10.21 20.89
CA GLY A 114 11.73 -10.95 21.29
C GLY A 114 12.46 -11.68 20.16
N HIS A 115 12.15 -11.39 18.89
CA HIS A 115 12.92 -11.92 17.78
C HIS A 115 14.30 -11.26 17.67
N ARG A 116 15.31 -12.02 17.25
CA ARG A 116 16.55 -11.46 16.72
C ARG A 116 16.28 -10.94 15.32
N THR A 117 16.43 -9.63 15.12
CA THR A 117 16.00 -8.96 13.89
C THR A 117 17.15 -8.66 12.94
N VAL A 118 16.91 -8.93 11.66
CA VAL A 118 17.73 -8.50 10.52
C VAL A 118 16.82 -7.68 9.61
N GLY A 119 17.17 -6.44 9.31
CA GLY A 119 16.45 -5.57 8.36
C GLY A 119 17.24 -5.46 7.06
N VAL A 120 16.58 -5.60 5.92
CA VAL A 120 17.16 -5.37 4.59
C VAL A 120 16.35 -4.32 3.86
N ASP A 121 17.02 -3.30 3.30
CA ASP A 121 16.39 -2.30 2.45
C ASP A 121 17.35 -1.85 1.34
N SER A 122 16.80 -1.37 0.23
CA SER A 122 17.56 -0.84 -0.89
C SER A 122 17.97 0.64 -0.73
N SER A 123 17.39 1.35 0.26
CA SER A 123 17.65 2.75 0.57
C SER A 123 18.54 2.90 1.80
N ALA A 124 19.73 3.48 1.61
CA ALA A 124 20.63 3.79 2.72
C ALA A 124 20.04 4.80 3.71
N ASP A 125 19.22 5.75 3.23
CA ASP A 125 18.56 6.76 4.05
C ASP A 125 17.47 6.15 4.93
N MET A 126 16.72 5.18 4.42
CA MET A 126 15.77 4.39 5.20
C MET A 126 16.48 3.58 6.27
N LEU A 127 17.56 2.88 5.93
CA LEU A 127 18.35 2.11 6.89
C LEU A 127 18.98 2.96 7.99
N ALA A 128 19.33 4.21 7.71
CA ALA A 128 19.83 5.12 8.74
C ALA A 128 18.77 5.34 9.83
N ARG A 129 17.51 5.54 9.45
CA ARG A 129 16.37 5.69 10.38
C ARG A 129 16.02 4.39 11.10
N ALA A 130 16.08 3.28 10.38
CA ALA A 130 15.85 1.96 10.98
C ALA A 130 16.85 1.67 12.11
N ARG A 131 18.14 2.04 11.94
CA ARG A 131 19.18 1.92 12.98
C ARG A 131 18.91 2.82 14.19
N GLU A 132 18.36 3.99 13.97
CA GLU A 132 17.94 4.88 15.07
C GLU A 132 16.74 4.31 15.84
N ARG A 133 15.76 3.73 15.11
CA ARG A 133 14.55 3.15 15.71
C ARG A 133 14.83 1.85 16.47
N VAL A 134 15.66 0.97 15.92
CA VAL A 134 15.97 -0.36 16.51
C VAL A 134 17.49 -0.54 16.59
N PRO A 135 18.18 0.10 17.57
CA PRO A 135 19.65 0.05 17.66
C PRO A 135 20.23 -1.35 17.85
N ALA A 136 19.43 -2.30 18.34
CA ALA A 136 19.83 -3.70 18.54
C ALA A 136 19.67 -4.58 17.29
N GLY A 137 19.02 -4.07 16.23
CA GLY A 137 18.81 -4.77 14.96
C GLY A 137 20.06 -4.76 14.09
N GLU A 138 20.22 -5.79 13.29
CA GLU A 138 21.20 -5.84 12.21
C GLU A 138 20.57 -5.28 10.92
N PHE A 139 21.25 -4.34 10.21
CA PHE A 139 20.69 -3.70 9.03
C PHE A 139 21.63 -3.75 7.84
N LEU A 140 21.18 -4.34 6.74
CA LEU A 140 21.95 -4.61 5.53
C LEU A 140 21.34 -3.89 4.32
N LEU A 141 22.19 -3.32 3.48
CA LEU A 141 21.77 -2.79 2.18
C LEU A 141 21.60 -3.96 1.20
N GLY A 142 20.41 -4.06 0.56
CA GLY A 142 20.12 -5.17 -0.34
C GLY A 142 18.86 -4.97 -1.16
N ASP A 143 18.66 -5.86 -2.12
CA ASP A 143 17.48 -5.92 -3.00
C ASP A 143 16.67 -7.19 -2.69
N LEU A 144 15.33 -7.10 -2.72
CA LEU A 144 14.43 -8.21 -2.47
C LEU A 144 14.65 -9.41 -3.41
N ARG A 145 15.12 -9.16 -4.63
CA ARG A 145 15.42 -10.20 -5.63
C ARG A 145 16.77 -10.89 -5.40
N ARG A 146 17.56 -10.40 -4.45
CA ARG A 146 18.84 -10.96 -4.03
C ARG A 146 19.19 -10.49 -2.62
N LEU A 147 18.63 -11.16 -1.63
CA LEU A 147 18.84 -10.82 -0.23
C LEU A 147 20.29 -11.14 0.21
N PRO A 148 20.97 -10.23 0.92
CA PRO A 148 22.31 -10.43 1.45
C PRO A 148 22.30 -11.31 2.72
N VAL A 149 21.53 -12.38 2.68
CA VAL A 149 21.28 -13.32 3.79
C VAL A 149 21.54 -14.74 3.29
N ALA A 150 22.14 -15.57 4.14
CA ALA A 150 22.44 -16.96 3.80
C ALA A 150 21.17 -17.81 3.66
N ASP A 151 21.29 -18.93 2.96
CA ASP A 151 20.24 -19.93 2.84
C ASP A 151 19.89 -20.50 4.23
N ASP A 152 18.62 -20.84 4.45
CA ASP A 152 18.10 -21.49 5.67
C ASP A 152 18.50 -20.76 6.97
N ALA A 153 18.62 -19.43 6.93
CA ALA A 153 19.09 -18.64 8.06
C ALA A 153 17.96 -18.06 8.91
N MET A 154 16.74 -17.95 8.37
CA MET A 154 15.61 -17.24 8.98
C MET A 154 14.50 -18.21 9.41
N ASP A 155 13.94 -17.96 10.59
CA ASP A 155 12.73 -18.65 11.08
C ASP A 155 11.47 -17.97 10.57
N LEU A 156 11.57 -16.65 10.30
CA LEU A 156 10.49 -15.79 9.87
C LEU A 156 11.00 -14.74 8.88
N VAL A 157 10.24 -14.46 7.83
CA VAL A 157 10.39 -13.29 6.96
C VAL A 157 9.12 -12.47 7.04
N VAL A 158 9.24 -11.16 7.23
CA VAL A 158 8.16 -10.18 7.09
C VAL A 158 8.51 -9.24 5.96
N CYS A 159 7.55 -8.93 5.09
CA CYS A 159 7.69 -7.92 4.02
C CYS A 159 6.41 -7.11 3.95
N SER A 160 6.46 -5.83 4.34
CA SER A 160 5.30 -4.96 4.46
C SER A 160 5.38 -3.79 3.49
N LEU A 161 4.29 -3.55 2.74
CA LEU A 161 4.07 -2.41 1.83
C LEU A 161 5.20 -2.20 0.79
N ALA A 162 5.73 -3.29 0.23
CA ALA A 162 6.88 -3.22 -0.67
C ALA A 162 6.69 -3.98 -1.99
N LEU A 163 5.89 -5.04 -2.02
CA LEU A 163 5.78 -5.90 -3.20
C LEU A 163 5.05 -5.22 -4.37
N THR A 164 4.19 -4.25 -4.12
CA THR A 164 3.61 -3.38 -5.15
C THR A 164 4.66 -2.63 -5.96
N HIS A 165 5.89 -2.48 -5.47
CA HIS A 165 6.99 -1.85 -6.19
C HIS A 165 7.87 -2.84 -6.96
N VAL A 166 7.53 -4.12 -6.95
CA VAL A 166 8.27 -5.18 -7.64
C VAL A 166 7.50 -5.62 -8.89
N PRO A 167 8.10 -5.60 -10.09
CA PRO A 167 7.38 -5.95 -11.32
C PRO A 167 7.01 -7.44 -11.41
N ASP A 168 7.79 -8.34 -10.78
CA ASP A 168 7.60 -9.79 -10.79
C ASP A 168 7.84 -10.36 -9.40
N LEU A 169 6.83 -11.01 -8.84
CA LEU A 169 6.89 -11.62 -7.50
C LEU A 169 7.71 -12.92 -7.48
N GLY A 170 7.89 -13.60 -8.62
CA GLY A 170 8.57 -14.89 -8.68
C GLY A 170 9.98 -14.87 -8.07
N PRO A 171 10.90 -14.01 -8.55
CA PRO A 171 12.24 -13.90 -7.99
C PRO A 171 12.28 -13.55 -6.50
N VAL A 172 11.34 -12.71 -6.04
CA VAL A 172 11.27 -12.29 -4.63
C VAL A 172 10.79 -13.43 -3.74
N MET A 173 9.73 -14.15 -4.14
CA MET A 173 9.25 -15.31 -3.39
C MET A 173 10.29 -16.44 -3.36
N ALA A 174 11.11 -16.59 -4.43
CA ALA A 174 12.23 -17.54 -4.43
C ALA A 174 13.31 -17.16 -3.42
N GLU A 175 13.62 -15.87 -3.27
CA GLU A 175 14.58 -15.40 -2.26
C GLU A 175 14.02 -15.57 -0.84
N PHE A 176 12.74 -15.29 -0.62
CA PHE A 176 12.12 -15.54 0.68
C PHE A 176 12.16 -17.03 1.05
N ALA A 177 11.82 -17.91 0.10
CA ALA A 177 11.92 -19.35 0.33
C ALA A 177 13.37 -19.82 0.56
N ARG A 178 14.37 -19.24 -0.13
CA ARG A 178 15.79 -19.59 0.02
C ARG A 178 16.33 -19.25 1.42
N VAL A 179 15.96 -18.08 1.94
CA VAL A 179 16.48 -17.64 3.25
C VAL A 179 15.75 -18.26 4.44
N LEU A 180 14.51 -18.73 4.23
CA LEU A 180 13.73 -19.43 5.25
C LEU A 180 14.24 -20.83 5.50
N ARG A 181 14.27 -21.23 6.76
CA ARG A 181 14.44 -22.64 7.14
C ARG A 181 13.20 -23.44 6.72
N PRO A 182 13.35 -24.76 6.44
CA PRO A 182 12.19 -25.63 6.31
C PRO A 182 11.21 -25.47 7.49
N GLY A 183 9.92 -25.30 7.21
CA GLY A 183 8.90 -24.99 8.22
C GLY A 183 8.85 -23.52 8.65
N GLY A 184 9.76 -22.66 8.18
CA GLY A 184 9.78 -21.23 8.47
C GLY A 184 8.58 -20.48 7.86
N HIS A 185 8.30 -19.29 8.36
CA HIS A 185 7.12 -18.52 8.03
C HIS A 185 7.42 -17.26 7.21
N LEU A 186 6.54 -16.94 6.27
CA LEU A 186 6.53 -15.67 5.53
C LEU A 186 5.23 -14.94 5.80
N VAL A 187 5.32 -13.68 6.25
CA VAL A 187 4.17 -12.78 6.37
C VAL A 187 4.40 -11.58 5.45
N THR A 188 3.45 -11.32 4.55
CA THR A 188 3.49 -10.14 3.69
C THR A 188 2.22 -9.34 3.84
N SER A 189 2.33 -8.01 3.84
CA SER A 189 1.23 -7.08 3.68
C SER A 189 1.52 -6.13 2.53
N ASP A 190 0.50 -5.76 1.78
CA ASP A 190 0.65 -4.79 0.68
C ASP A 190 -0.68 -4.13 0.33
N ILE A 191 -0.61 -3.02 -0.39
CA ILE A 191 -1.80 -2.33 -0.92
C ILE A 191 -2.59 -3.30 -1.79
N HIS A 192 -3.88 -3.39 -1.53
CA HIS A 192 -4.74 -4.31 -2.27
C HIS A 192 -4.74 -3.99 -3.78
N PRO A 193 -4.70 -5.00 -4.67
CA PRO A 193 -4.67 -4.78 -6.12
C PRO A 193 -5.86 -3.98 -6.67
N GLU A 194 -7.01 -3.99 -5.99
CA GLU A 194 -8.15 -3.13 -6.35
C GLU A 194 -7.87 -1.65 -6.06
N CYS A 195 -7.19 -1.33 -4.95
CA CYS A 195 -6.78 0.04 -4.64
C CYS A 195 -5.74 0.54 -5.65
N VAL A 196 -4.76 -0.29 -6.01
CA VAL A 196 -3.78 0.04 -7.06
C VAL A 196 -4.49 0.30 -8.40
N ALA A 197 -5.48 -0.52 -8.78
CA ALA A 197 -6.26 -0.34 -10.01
C ALA A 197 -7.10 0.95 -10.01
N ARG A 198 -7.45 1.48 -8.84
CA ARG A 198 -8.19 2.72 -8.62
C ARG A 198 -7.30 3.95 -8.45
N GLY A 199 -5.97 3.80 -8.63
CA GLY A 199 -5.01 4.91 -8.60
C GLY A 199 -4.38 5.17 -7.24
N SER A 200 -4.52 4.25 -6.26
CA SER A 200 -3.77 4.31 -4.99
C SER A 200 -2.29 4.06 -5.27
N ILE A 201 -1.59 5.08 -5.74
CA ILE A 201 -0.19 5.04 -6.16
C ILE A 201 0.53 6.22 -5.50
N PRO A 202 1.67 5.96 -4.84
CA PRO A 202 2.42 7.02 -4.16
C PRO A 202 2.89 8.14 -5.09
N SER A 203 2.55 9.37 -4.72
CA SER A 203 2.91 10.60 -5.43
C SER A 203 4.02 11.35 -4.69
N VAL A 204 4.95 11.94 -5.43
CA VAL A 204 6.08 12.71 -4.88
C VAL A 204 6.29 13.97 -5.71
N ARG A 205 6.94 14.98 -5.13
CA ARG A 205 7.39 16.15 -5.86
C ARG A 205 8.90 16.08 -6.06
N LEU A 206 9.30 16.11 -7.32
CA LEU A 206 10.71 16.11 -7.70
C LEU A 206 11.41 17.41 -7.29
N ALA A 207 12.74 17.38 -7.21
CA ALA A 207 13.54 18.55 -6.82
C ALA A 207 13.35 19.77 -7.73
N ASP A 208 12.94 19.57 -8.98
CA ASP A 208 12.61 20.62 -9.94
C ASP A 208 11.14 21.08 -9.87
N GLY A 209 10.37 20.59 -8.90
CA GLY A 209 8.97 20.92 -8.66
C GLY A 209 7.97 20.15 -9.50
N ARG A 210 8.39 19.29 -10.43
CA ARG A 210 7.49 18.48 -11.26
C ARG A 210 6.80 17.37 -10.46
N PRO A 211 5.54 17.03 -10.80
CA PRO A 211 4.88 15.86 -10.28
C PRO A 211 5.61 14.58 -10.67
N GLY A 212 5.82 13.70 -9.70
CA GLY A 212 6.36 12.38 -9.88
C GLY A 212 5.47 11.33 -9.22
N GLN A 213 5.51 10.09 -9.70
CA GLN A 213 4.76 8.98 -9.13
C GLN A 213 5.63 7.73 -9.15
N LEU A 214 5.66 7.01 -8.02
CA LEU A 214 6.43 5.79 -7.90
C LEU A 214 5.92 4.73 -8.88
N GLU A 215 6.86 3.93 -9.39
CA GLU A 215 6.50 2.74 -10.14
C GLU A 215 5.76 1.78 -9.22
N THR A 216 4.55 1.42 -9.60
CA THR A 216 3.64 0.58 -8.80
C THR A 216 3.00 -0.44 -9.72
N TYR A 217 2.99 -1.69 -9.29
CA TYR A 217 2.49 -2.84 -10.03
C TYR A 217 1.29 -3.45 -9.32
N ARG A 218 0.28 -3.80 -10.09
CA ARG A 218 -0.90 -4.48 -9.60
C ARG A 218 -0.64 -5.98 -9.58
N HIS A 219 -0.66 -6.61 -8.41
CA HIS A 219 -0.53 -8.06 -8.24
C HIS A 219 -1.85 -8.67 -7.79
N PRO A 220 -2.66 -9.23 -8.71
CA PRO A 220 -3.84 -9.99 -8.33
C PRO A 220 -3.48 -11.17 -7.41
N VAL A 221 -4.45 -11.63 -6.61
CA VAL A 221 -4.32 -12.80 -5.73
C VAL A 221 -3.64 -14.00 -6.41
N GLY A 222 -3.99 -14.25 -7.69
CA GLY A 222 -3.40 -15.33 -8.47
C GLY A 222 -1.89 -15.21 -8.71
N ASP A 223 -1.33 -14.00 -8.71
CA ASP A 223 0.11 -13.79 -8.89
C ASP A 223 0.87 -14.14 -7.61
N TYR A 224 0.36 -13.77 -6.44
CA TYR A 224 0.90 -14.20 -5.14
C TYR A 224 0.88 -15.72 -5.00
N LEU A 225 -0.26 -16.35 -5.29
CA LEU A 225 -0.40 -17.81 -5.21
C LEU A 225 0.56 -18.52 -6.17
N ARG A 226 0.64 -18.07 -7.41
CA ARG A 226 1.53 -18.68 -8.41
C ARG A 226 2.99 -18.57 -7.97
N ALA A 227 3.43 -17.40 -7.53
CA ALA A 227 4.80 -17.18 -7.11
C ALA A 227 5.15 -17.97 -5.85
N ALA A 228 4.29 -17.96 -4.82
CA ALA A 228 4.52 -18.63 -3.55
C ALA A 228 4.49 -20.16 -3.68
N LEU A 229 3.46 -20.72 -4.30
CA LEU A 229 3.30 -22.18 -4.41
C LEU A 229 4.42 -22.84 -5.25
N THR A 230 4.93 -22.12 -6.25
CA THR A 230 6.03 -22.64 -7.11
C THR A 230 7.31 -22.88 -6.31
N VAL A 231 7.53 -22.17 -5.23
CA VAL A 231 8.74 -22.27 -4.37
C VAL A 231 8.48 -23.02 -3.06
N GLY A 232 7.34 -23.72 -2.93
CA GLY A 232 7.03 -24.54 -1.78
C GLY A 232 6.43 -23.79 -0.59
N LEU A 233 6.10 -22.53 -0.73
CA LEU A 233 5.38 -21.73 0.29
C LEU A 233 3.90 -22.12 0.25
N GLN A 234 3.36 -22.57 1.38
CA GLN A 234 1.98 -23.01 1.55
C GLN A 234 1.17 -21.93 2.25
N VAL A 235 -0.02 -21.62 1.75
CA VAL A 235 -0.92 -20.63 2.36
C VAL A 235 -1.39 -21.14 3.72
N ARG A 236 -1.29 -20.30 4.74
CA ARG A 236 -1.84 -20.50 6.09
C ARG A 236 -3.00 -19.56 6.38
N ARG A 237 -2.86 -18.29 5.92
CA ARG A 237 -3.89 -17.26 6.12
C ARG A 237 -3.82 -16.25 4.97
N CYS A 238 -4.96 -15.69 4.60
CA CYS A 238 -5.09 -14.52 3.73
C CYS A 238 -6.15 -13.60 4.32
N GLU A 239 -5.82 -12.34 4.52
CA GLU A 239 -6.73 -11.32 5.02
C GLU A 239 -6.79 -10.17 4.03
N GLU A 240 -7.98 -9.63 3.85
CA GLU A 240 -8.26 -8.49 2.98
C GLU A 240 -9.05 -7.45 3.81
N PRO A 241 -8.35 -6.69 4.69
CA PRO A 241 -9.02 -5.72 5.55
C PRO A 241 -9.66 -4.61 4.72
N GLU A 242 -10.91 -4.29 5.06
CA GLU A 242 -11.67 -3.18 4.49
C GLU A 242 -11.58 -1.95 5.41
N GLU A 243 -11.66 -0.77 4.82
CA GLU A 243 -11.83 0.45 5.60
C GLU A 243 -13.17 0.38 6.35
N ARG A 244 -13.13 0.51 7.67
CA ARG A 244 -14.37 0.51 8.48
C ARG A 244 -15.19 1.73 8.08
N ALA A 245 -16.45 1.49 7.68
CA ALA A 245 -17.42 2.55 7.45
C ALA A 245 -17.48 3.45 8.70
N GLY A 246 -16.90 4.66 8.62
CA GLY A 246 -16.82 5.61 9.75
C GLY A 246 -15.43 6.14 10.08
N GLY A 247 -14.36 5.66 9.42
CA GLY A 247 -12.98 6.14 9.63
C GLY A 247 -12.65 7.46 8.89
N GLY A 248 -13.48 7.88 7.96
CA GLY A 248 -13.41 9.26 7.45
C GLY A 248 -13.72 10.22 8.59
N THR A 249 -12.90 11.23 8.81
CA THR A 249 -13.15 12.32 9.75
C THR A 249 -14.45 13.02 9.36
N GLY A 250 -15.56 12.41 9.76
CA GLY A 250 -16.91 12.92 9.57
C GLY A 250 -17.16 14.14 10.45
N ALA A 251 -16.57 15.27 10.09
CA ALA A 251 -17.15 16.54 10.39
C ALA A 251 -18.22 16.79 9.32
N GLN A 252 -19.48 16.75 9.70
CA GLN A 252 -20.56 17.38 8.95
C GLN A 252 -20.29 18.89 8.94
N ASP A 253 -19.38 19.33 8.10
CA ASP A 253 -19.24 20.73 7.78
C ASP A 253 -20.38 21.13 6.81
N PRO A 254 -20.99 22.30 7.02
CA PRO A 254 -22.02 22.81 6.12
C PRO A 254 -21.45 22.94 4.69
N PRO A 255 -22.31 22.96 3.65
CA PRO A 255 -21.88 22.95 2.26
C PRO A 255 -20.85 24.06 2.03
N ARG A 256 -19.59 23.67 1.83
CA ARG A 256 -18.49 24.57 1.48
C ARG A 256 -18.85 25.31 0.20
N LYS A 257 -18.72 26.61 0.23
CA LYS A 257 -18.61 27.44 -0.99
C LYS A 257 -17.44 26.86 -1.79
N LEU A 258 -17.78 26.21 -2.89
CA LEU A 258 -16.85 25.48 -3.74
C LEU A 258 -15.90 26.44 -4.48
N THR A 259 -14.83 26.80 -3.83
CA THR A 259 -13.56 26.93 -4.52
C THR A 259 -13.00 25.52 -4.51
N ILE A 260 -12.93 24.85 -5.64
CA ILE A 260 -12.35 23.51 -5.75
C ILE A 260 -10.88 23.64 -5.38
N ASP A 261 -10.54 23.13 -4.20
CA ASP A 261 -9.17 22.97 -3.75
C ASP A 261 -8.79 21.50 -4.00
N LEU A 262 -7.90 21.28 -4.97
CA LEU A 262 -7.44 19.96 -5.34
C LEU A 262 -6.45 19.36 -4.33
N GLY A 263 -6.07 20.11 -3.33
CA GLY A 263 -5.03 19.72 -2.38
C GLY A 263 -3.63 19.61 -3.01
N PRO A 264 -2.62 19.29 -2.22
CA PRO A 264 -1.27 19.10 -2.70
C PRO A 264 -1.16 17.83 -3.55
N TRP A 265 -0.28 17.87 -4.56
CA TRP A 265 -0.01 16.73 -5.45
C TRP A 265 0.38 15.46 -4.70
N GLU A 266 1.09 15.61 -3.60
CA GLU A 266 1.61 14.52 -2.78
C GLU A 266 0.50 13.69 -2.13
N ASP A 267 -0.70 14.28 -1.97
CA ASP A 267 -1.88 13.64 -1.40
C ASP A 267 -2.87 13.12 -2.45
N TRP A 268 -2.55 13.29 -3.75
CA TRP A 268 -3.38 12.71 -4.82
C TRP A 268 -3.20 11.19 -4.88
N PRO A 269 -4.28 10.41 -5.10
CA PRO A 269 -5.65 10.86 -5.37
C PRO A 269 -6.53 11.00 -4.12
N TRP A 270 -6.03 10.74 -2.91
CA TRP A 270 -6.85 10.62 -1.70
C TRP A 270 -7.58 11.92 -1.36
N CYS A 271 -6.90 13.06 -1.41
CA CYS A 271 -7.54 14.35 -1.14
C CYS A 271 -8.61 14.74 -2.18
N LEU A 272 -8.58 14.16 -3.38
CA LEU A 272 -9.62 14.38 -4.39
C LEU A 272 -10.96 13.75 -4.01
N MET A 273 -10.96 12.68 -3.19
CA MET A 273 -12.19 12.02 -2.73
C MET A 273 -13.07 12.96 -1.91
N ASP A 274 -12.48 13.93 -1.20
CA ASP A 274 -13.19 14.93 -0.39
C ASP A 274 -14.06 15.86 -1.24
N LEU A 275 -13.82 15.92 -2.54
CA LEU A 275 -14.63 16.71 -3.49
C LEU A 275 -15.96 16.02 -3.87
N VAL A 276 -16.02 14.69 -3.71
CA VAL A 276 -17.20 13.85 -4.02
C VAL A 276 -17.40 12.78 -2.93
N PRO A 277 -17.56 13.18 -1.65
CA PRO A 277 -17.48 12.27 -0.50
C PRO A 277 -18.51 11.14 -0.55
N GLU A 278 -19.75 11.42 -0.97
CA GLU A 278 -20.79 10.39 -1.08
C GLU A 278 -20.47 9.35 -2.16
N ALA A 279 -19.97 9.81 -3.33
CA ALA A 279 -19.53 8.91 -4.38
C ALA A 279 -18.29 8.12 -3.96
N ALA A 280 -17.33 8.75 -3.28
CA ALA A 280 -16.12 8.09 -2.78
C ALA A 280 -16.46 6.97 -1.79
N VAL A 281 -17.34 7.24 -0.81
CA VAL A 281 -17.82 6.24 0.15
C VAL A 281 -18.52 5.10 -0.59
N ALA A 282 -19.45 5.39 -1.48
CA ALA A 282 -20.19 4.38 -2.23
C ALA A 282 -19.28 3.58 -3.16
N ALA A 283 -18.36 4.22 -3.86
CA ALA A 283 -17.44 3.54 -4.77
C ALA A 283 -16.47 2.59 -4.03
N ASN A 284 -16.03 2.95 -2.82
CA ASN A 284 -15.03 2.21 -2.07
C ASN A 284 -15.61 1.26 -1.01
N ALA A 285 -16.91 1.28 -0.77
CA ALA A 285 -17.53 0.36 0.19
C ALA A 285 -17.23 -1.10 -0.15
N GLY A 286 -16.73 -1.88 0.81
CA GLY A 286 -16.35 -3.29 0.62
C GLY A 286 -15.15 -3.50 -0.31
N VAL A 287 -14.37 -2.46 -0.57
CA VAL A 287 -13.09 -2.60 -1.28
C VAL A 287 -11.98 -2.78 -0.26
N PRO A 288 -11.27 -3.92 -0.28
CA PRO A 288 -10.15 -4.10 0.64
C PRO A 288 -9.04 -3.08 0.38
N VAL A 289 -8.46 -2.54 1.46
CA VAL A 289 -7.36 -1.57 1.37
C VAL A 289 -6.01 -2.23 1.24
N GLU A 290 -5.85 -3.37 1.88
CA GLU A 290 -4.63 -4.18 1.87
C GLU A 290 -4.93 -5.64 1.63
N ILE A 291 -3.88 -6.38 1.27
CA ILE A 291 -3.86 -7.83 1.22
C ILE A 291 -2.72 -8.33 2.10
N ILE A 292 -3.04 -9.20 3.06
CA ILE A 292 -2.09 -9.73 4.03
C ILE A 292 -2.03 -11.24 3.90
N TRP A 293 -0.83 -11.75 3.66
CA TRP A 293 -0.60 -13.17 3.52
C TRP A 293 0.26 -13.73 4.63
N HIS A 294 -0.09 -14.90 5.11
CA HIS A 294 0.76 -15.77 5.88
C HIS A 294 0.99 -17.07 5.13
N PHE A 295 2.24 -17.33 4.81
CA PHE A 295 2.69 -18.57 4.21
C PHE A 295 3.63 -19.32 5.16
N GLN A 296 3.80 -20.61 4.94
CA GLN A 296 4.80 -21.44 5.59
C GLN A 296 5.56 -22.24 4.54
N LEU A 297 6.89 -22.25 4.62
CA LEU A 297 7.71 -23.10 3.77
C LEU A 297 7.50 -24.57 4.14
N ALA A 298 7.36 -25.44 3.15
CA ALA A 298 7.16 -26.87 3.38
C ALA A 298 8.33 -27.45 4.20
N GLU A 299 8.02 -28.36 5.12
CA GLU A 299 9.02 -29.25 5.74
C GLU A 299 9.42 -30.27 4.69
N THR A 300 10.66 -30.30 4.27
CA THR A 300 11.16 -31.28 3.29
C THR A 300 11.41 -32.63 3.92
#